data_819e4e182dbe16042ab1a1873b23d51a
#
_entry.id   819e4e182dbe16042ab1a1873b23d51a
#
_cell.length_a   1.000
_cell.length_b   1.000
_cell.length_c   1.000
_cell.angle_alpha   90.00
_cell.angle_beta   90.00
_cell.angle_gamma   90.00
#
_symmetry.space_group_name_H-M   'P 1'
#
loop_
_entity.id
_entity.type
_entity.pdbx_description
1 polymer ?
#
loop_
_entity_poly.entity_id
_entity_poly.type
_entity_poly.pdbx_seq_one_letter_code
_entity_poly.pdbx_strand_id
1 'polypeptide(L)'
;MFPGIQAARYNMGVWQKSKEDSLFFIGREVAKPGEIGEPDTGILKLFEIGRDGGIIHERVIWKPLYDGINLEDPRALQLPDKNLIIGLTCVLRDKRGQPVAFPSIVKIDYLNSWNQNLPPFLVIDTFGPGKNITPIDSSTYLFRPDSADYHHKILVFSLDSQVPKKIGDIDFPQDLPWAIWKIGTAMPPIWLTPNEALFIIHGITKQIVDEKEKYIYSIGRAKLIRKNNKFQVIIAPEPILTPDDFLDKEGLPLVKELHPEHRRVVYSCGGVINKNKQDTLSLYVNVGDRATFEVEFSLNELKQGLF
;
A
#
# COMPACT_ATOMS: atom_id res chain seq x y z
N MET A 1 4.87 13.99 -10.56
CA MET A 1 4.88 14.61 -9.20
C MET A 1 3.65 15.49 -9.09
N PHE A 2 2.85 15.38 -8.04
CA PHE A 2 1.73 16.28 -7.82
C PHE A 2 2.26 17.66 -7.46
N PRO A 3 2.00 18.71 -8.29
CA PRO A 3 2.63 20.02 -8.11
C PRO A 3 2.08 20.78 -6.91
N GLY A 4 2.94 21.52 -6.25
CA GLY A 4 2.56 22.62 -5.36
C GLY A 4 2.37 22.32 -3.88
N ILE A 5 2.99 21.27 -3.30
CA ILE A 5 2.68 20.85 -1.91
C ILE A 5 3.93 20.88 -1.03
N GLN A 6 3.88 21.72 0.02
CA GLN A 6 4.92 21.78 1.06
C GLN A 6 4.86 20.61 2.05
N ALA A 7 3.70 19.97 2.23
CA ALA A 7 3.53 18.81 3.11
C ALA A 7 3.86 17.51 2.37
N ALA A 8 4.45 16.53 3.08
CA ALA A 8 4.70 15.22 2.53
C ALA A 8 3.37 14.50 2.26
N ARG A 9 3.15 14.07 1.01
CA ARG A 9 1.95 13.30 0.59
C ARG A 9 2.38 11.99 -0.02
N TYR A 10 1.97 10.88 0.60
CA TYR A 10 2.41 9.57 0.18
C TYR A 10 1.45 8.45 0.58
N ASN A 11 1.75 7.23 0.16
CA ASN A 11 1.00 6.01 0.42
C ASN A 11 -0.45 6.13 -0.05
N MET A 12 -0.64 6.32 -1.37
CA MET A 12 -1.95 6.57 -1.95
C MET A 12 -2.62 5.28 -2.43
N GLY A 13 -3.73 4.90 -1.82
CA GLY A 13 -4.71 4.00 -2.42
C GLY A 13 -5.42 4.70 -3.57
N VAL A 14 -5.61 4.01 -4.69
CA VAL A 14 -6.19 4.59 -5.89
C VAL A 14 -7.30 3.71 -6.47
N TRP A 15 -8.32 4.33 -7.05
CA TRP A 15 -9.34 3.65 -7.85
C TRP A 15 -9.87 4.56 -8.95
N GLN A 16 -10.53 3.98 -9.93
CA GLN A 16 -11.10 4.70 -11.06
C GLN A 16 -12.59 4.37 -11.21
N LYS A 17 -13.43 5.37 -11.28
CA LYS A 17 -14.84 5.23 -11.62
C LYS A 17 -15.04 4.64 -13.02
N SER A 18 -16.00 3.73 -13.17
CA SER A 18 -16.22 2.98 -14.42
C SER A 18 -16.59 3.82 -15.64
N LYS A 19 -17.05 5.06 -15.45
CA LYS A 19 -17.50 5.95 -16.54
C LYS A 19 -16.85 7.33 -16.53
N GLU A 20 -16.00 7.61 -15.56
CA GLU A 20 -15.34 8.91 -15.41
C GLU A 20 -13.85 8.76 -15.73
N ASP A 21 -13.30 9.81 -16.30
CA ASP A 21 -11.87 9.84 -16.62
C ASP A 21 -11.02 10.31 -15.43
N SER A 22 -11.69 10.69 -14.34
CA SER A 22 -11.03 11.09 -13.11
C SER A 22 -10.53 9.87 -12.34
N LEU A 23 -9.38 10.03 -11.72
CA LEU A 23 -8.82 9.11 -10.74
C LEU A 23 -9.10 9.61 -9.33
N PHE A 24 -9.39 8.68 -8.45
CA PHE A 24 -9.65 8.96 -7.06
C PHE A 24 -8.55 8.38 -6.20
N PHE A 25 -8.07 9.17 -5.27
CA PHE A 25 -6.99 8.82 -4.37
C PHE A 25 -7.41 9.03 -2.92
N ILE A 26 -7.06 8.08 -2.08
CA ILE A 26 -7.01 8.29 -0.64
C ILE A 26 -5.55 8.25 -0.23
N GLY A 27 -5.05 9.32 0.33
CA GLY A 27 -3.64 9.45 0.66
C GLY A 27 -3.41 10.04 2.03
N ARG A 28 -2.22 9.77 2.55
CA ARG A 28 -1.74 10.35 3.79
C ARG A 28 -1.01 11.66 3.51
N GLU A 29 -1.36 12.70 4.25
CA GLU A 29 -0.60 13.94 4.29
C GLU A 29 0.01 14.11 5.68
N VAL A 30 1.33 14.19 5.75
CA VAL A 30 2.07 14.33 6.99
C VAL A 30 2.54 15.77 7.13
N ALA A 31 2.06 16.44 8.17
CA ALA A 31 2.47 17.81 8.50
C ALA A 31 3.76 17.82 9.34
N LYS A 32 3.95 16.80 10.20
CA LYS A 32 5.10 16.67 11.08
C LYS A 32 5.58 15.21 11.08
N PRO A 33 6.82 14.94 10.63
CA PRO A 33 7.42 13.62 10.77
C PRO A 33 7.61 13.28 12.25
N GLY A 34 7.41 12.01 12.57
CA GLY A 34 7.72 11.45 13.88
C GLY A 34 9.23 11.34 14.11
N GLU A 35 9.62 11.25 15.35
CA GLU A 35 10.97 10.80 15.71
C GLU A 35 11.15 9.31 15.44
N ILE A 36 12.38 8.79 15.58
CA ILE A 36 12.65 7.37 15.38
C ILE A 36 11.80 6.54 16.34
N GLY A 37 11.04 5.60 15.79
CA GLY A 37 10.13 4.74 16.56
C GLY A 37 8.77 5.36 16.87
N GLU A 38 8.54 6.62 16.50
CA GLU A 38 7.25 7.29 16.62
C GLU A 38 6.55 7.38 15.26
N PRO A 39 5.22 7.26 15.21
CA PRO A 39 4.47 7.43 13.97
C PRO A 39 4.47 8.89 13.54
N ASP A 40 4.55 9.11 12.23
CA ASP A 40 4.35 10.44 11.66
C ASP A 40 2.91 10.91 11.90
N THR A 41 2.72 12.12 12.39
CA THR A 41 1.38 12.70 12.54
C THR A 41 0.83 13.12 11.19
N GLY A 42 -0.28 12.51 10.78
CA GLY A 42 -0.89 12.72 9.47
C GLY A 42 -2.39 12.78 9.50
N ILE A 43 -2.95 13.21 8.38
CA ILE A 43 -4.38 13.20 8.07
C ILE A 43 -4.61 12.36 6.82
N LEU A 44 -5.81 11.80 6.66
CA LEU A 44 -6.21 11.20 5.39
C LEU A 44 -6.99 12.21 4.57
N LYS A 45 -6.61 12.31 3.32
CA LYS A 45 -7.28 13.13 2.30
C LYS A 45 -7.79 12.28 1.16
N LEU A 46 -8.91 12.68 0.64
CA LEU A 46 -9.47 12.22 -0.61
C LEU A 46 -9.15 13.25 -1.69
N PHE A 47 -8.68 12.77 -2.85
CA PHE A 47 -8.39 13.59 -4.01
C PHE A 47 -9.13 13.04 -5.22
N GLU A 48 -9.65 13.94 -6.02
CA GLU A 48 -10.07 13.66 -7.39
C GLU A 48 -9.10 14.37 -8.33
N ILE A 49 -8.53 13.61 -9.26
CA ILE A 49 -7.54 14.10 -10.22
C ILE A 49 -8.08 13.92 -11.62
N GLY A 50 -8.09 15.00 -12.38
CA GLY A 50 -8.54 15.01 -13.77
C GLY A 50 -7.54 14.37 -14.74
N ARG A 51 -7.94 14.26 -15.98
CA ARG A 51 -7.11 13.72 -17.09
C ARG A 51 -5.82 14.49 -17.32
N ASP A 52 -5.84 15.77 -17.04
CA ASP A 52 -4.70 16.69 -17.17
C ASP A 52 -3.72 16.59 -15.99
N GLY A 53 -4.02 15.71 -15.00
CA GLY A 53 -3.25 15.58 -13.77
C GLY A 53 -3.55 16.68 -12.74
N GLY A 54 -4.49 17.59 -13.01
CA GLY A 54 -4.91 18.61 -12.08
C GLY A 54 -5.82 18.07 -10.98
N ILE A 55 -5.68 18.60 -9.76
CA ILE A 55 -6.59 18.28 -8.65
C ILE A 55 -7.91 19.02 -8.89
N ILE A 56 -8.98 18.27 -9.18
CA ILE A 56 -10.34 18.79 -9.34
C ILE A 56 -10.98 19.02 -7.97
N HIS A 57 -10.78 18.07 -7.06
CA HIS A 57 -11.36 18.12 -5.73
C HIS A 57 -10.38 17.56 -4.69
N GLU A 58 -10.35 18.19 -3.51
CA GLU A 58 -9.53 17.75 -2.38
C GLU A 58 -10.32 17.91 -1.09
N ARG A 59 -10.29 16.90 -0.23
CA ARG A 59 -11.00 16.95 1.04
C ARG A 59 -10.30 16.11 2.11
N VAL A 60 -10.23 16.64 3.32
CA VAL A 60 -9.86 15.86 4.51
C VAL A 60 -11.03 14.96 4.88
N ILE A 61 -10.78 13.66 4.97
CA ILE A 61 -11.78 12.65 5.34
C ILE A 61 -11.55 12.09 6.75
N TRP A 62 -10.35 12.24 7.28
CA TRP A 62 -10.02 11.81 8.63
C TRP A 62 -8.90 12.67 9.22
N LYS A 63 -9.06 12.99 10.52
CA LYS A 63 -8.03 13.63 11.36
C LYS A 63 -7.94 12.86 12.67
N PRO A 64 -6.75 12.76 13.28
CA PRO A 64 -6.65 12.27 14.66
C PRO A 64 -7.49 13.13 15.59
N LEU A 65 -8.33 12.48 16.39
CA LEU A 65 -9.15 13.17 17.39
C LEU A 65 -8.36 13.51 18.65
N TYR A 66 -7.29 12.75 18.91
CA TYR A 66 -6.36 12.94 20.02
C TYR A 66 -4.99 12.36 19.66
N ASP A 67 -3.97 12.81 20.38
CA ASP A 67 -2.61 12.27 20.25
C ASP A 67 -2.61 10.78 20.58
N GLY A 68 -2.11 9.95 19.65
CA GLY A 68 -1.96 8.53 19.87
C GLY A 68 -2.74 7.61 18.93
N ILE A 69 -3.61 8.15 18.04
CA ILE A 69 -4.20 7.38 16.95
C ILE A 69 -3.73 7.95 15.62
N ASN A 70 -3.27 7.08 14.74
CA ASN A 70 -2.89 7.45 13.39
C ASN A 70 -3.41 6.41 12.37
N LEU A 71 -3.80 6.84 11.18
CA LEU A 71 -4.17 5.95 10.08
C LEU A 71 -3.16 6.08 8.95
N GLU A 72 -2.67 4.94 8.48
CA GLU A 72 -1.58 4.84 7.50
C GLU A 72 -1.93 3.88 6.37
N ASP A 73 -1.21 4.03 5.26
CA ASP A 73 -1.09 3.07 4.15
C ASP A 73 -2.44 2.59 3.58
N PRO A 74 -3.33 3.51 3.14
CA PRO A 74 -4.61 3.12 2.57
C PRO A 74 -4.44 2.29 1.29
N ARG A 75 -5.13 1.16 1.19
CA ARG A 75 -5.23 0.30 0.00
C ARG A 75 -6.68 0.15 -0.38
N ALA A 76 -7.04 0.73 -1.51
CA ALA A 76 -8.41 0.81 -1.96
C ALA A 76 -8.74 -0.26 -3.00
N LEU A 77 -9.83 -1.00 -2.78
CA LEU A 77 -10.41 -1.94 -3.74
C LEU A 77 -11.84 -1.52 -4.07
N GLN A 78 -12.09 -1.19 -5.32
CA GLN A 78 -13.45 -0.99 -5.81
C GLN A 78 -14.08 -2.34 -6.19
N LEU A 79 -15.25 -2.60 -5.62
CA LEU A 79 -16.04 -3.79 -5.91
C LEU A 79 -16.93 -3.59 -7.16
N PRO A 80 -17.42 -4.68 -7.78
CA PRO A 80 -18.32 -4.60 -8.94
C PRO A 80 -19.62 -3.84 -8.66
N ASP A 81 -20.14 -3.89 -7.44
CA ASP A 81 -21.32 -3.14 -6.97
C ASP A 81 -21.04 -1.65 -6.71
N LYS A 82 -19.81 -1.20 -7.01
CA LYS A 82 -19.26 0.14 -6.80
C LYS A 82 -18.96 0.51 -5.36
N ASN A 83 -19.18 -0.36 -4.39
CA ASN A 83 -18.71 -0.16 -3.03
C ASN A 83 -17.19 -0.15 -3.01
N LEU A 84 -16.62 0.56 -2.04
CA LEU A 84 -15.19 0.66 -1.85
C LEU A 84 -14.80 0.00 -0.52
N ILE A 85 -13.78 -0.84 -0.58
CA ILE A 85 -13.14 -1.37 0.62
C ILE A 85 -11.76 -0.74 0.72
N ILE A 86 -11.44 -0.20 1.89
CA ILE A 86 -10.13 0.37 2.17
C ILE A 86 -9.51 -0.40 3.32
N GLY A 87 -8.36 -1.02 3.06
CA GLY A 87 -7.47 -1.52 4.09
C GLY A 87 -6.59 -0.38 4.59
N LEU A 88 -6.44 -0.25 5.90
CA LEU A 88 -5.66 0.79 6.58
C LEU A 88 -4.80 0.17 7.67
N THR A 89 -3.68 0.78 7.97
CA THR A 89 -2.94 0.52 9.21
C THR A 89 -3.39 1.53 10.26
N CYS A 90 -4.00 1.06 11.35
CA CYS A 90 -4.33 1.89 12.51
C CYS A 90 -3.19 1.77 13.53
N VAL A 91 -2.49 2.86 13.79
CA VAL A 91 -1.46 2.91 14.82
C VAL A 91 -2.09 3.45 16.09
N LEU A 92 -2.01 2.66 17.15
CA LEU A 92 -2.49 2.97 18.50
C LEU A 92 -1.32 3.00 19.47
N ARG A 93 -1.50 3.55 20.66
CA ARG A 93 -0.53 3.39 21.73
C ARG A 93 -0.95 2.28 22.68
N ASP A 94 0.00 1.41 23.02
CA ASP A 94 -0.20 0.39 24.04
C ASP A 94 -0.23 0.99 25.45
N LYS A 95 -0.38 0.15 26.47
CA LYS A 95 -0.40 0.55 27.89
C LYS A 95 0.91 1.19 28.36
N ARG A 96 2.01 1.02 27.62
CA ARG A 96 3.33 1.62 27.89
C ARG A 96 3.56 2.88 27.08
N GLY A 97 2.57 3.32 26.30
CA GLY A 97 2.66 4.46 25.41
C GLY A 97 3.41 4.17 24.09
N GLN A 98 3.77 2.91 23.82
CA GLN A 98 4.48 2.54 22.61
C GLN A 98 3.54 2.42 21.42
N PRO A 99 3.92 2.89 20.20
CA PRO A 99 3.07 2.75 19.03
C PRO A 99 2.97 1.28 18.60
N VAL A 100 1.75 0.83 18.38
CA VAL A 100 1.43 -0.52 17.90
C VAL A 100 0.49 -0.41 16.72
N ALA A 101 0.85 -1.05 15.62
CA ALA A 101 0.10 -1.02 14.38
C ALA A 101 -0.85 -2.21 14.28
N PHE A 102 -2.11 -1.95 13.92
CA PHE A 102 -3.13 -2.98 13.69
C PHE A 102 -3.76 -2.82 12.30
N PRO A 103 -4.09 -3.93 11.62
CA PRO A 103 -4.87 -3.88 10.40
C PRO A 103 -6.28 -3.33 10.68
N SER A 104 -6.76 -2.49 9.78
CA SER A 104 -8.10 -1.89 9.90
C SER A 104 -8.79 -1.87 8.55
N ILE A 105 -10.11 -1.98 8.56
CA ILE A 105 -10.94 -2.05 7.36
C ILE A 105 -12.05 -1.02 7.44
N VAL A 106 -12.25 -0.32 6.33
CA VAL A 106 -13.41 0.56 6.11
C VAL A 106 -14.15 0.06 4.88
N LYS A 107 -15.48 -0.05 4.98
CA LYS A 107 -16.37 -0.22 3.83
C LYS A 107 -17.12 1.07 3.58
N ILE A 108 -17.08 1.58 2.38
CA ILE A 108 -17.69 2.86 2.00
C ILE A 108 -18.69 2.58 0.89
N ASP A 109 -19.94 2.96 1.14
CA ASP A 109 -20.94 3.06 0.08
C ASP A 109 -20.55 4.22 -0.85
N TYR A 110 -20.25 3.87 -2.06
CA TYR A 110 -19.72 4.78 -3.06
C TYR A 110 -20.62 5.98 -3.38
N LEU A 111 -21.94 5.81 -3.37
CA LEU A 111 -22.88 6.87 -3.74
C LEU A 111 -22.93 8.01 -2.71
N ASN A 112 -22.59 7.73 -1.45
CA ASN A 112 -22.65 8.66 -0.34
C ASN A 112 -21.28 9.17 0.14
N SER A 113 -20.18 8.60 -0.40
CA SER A 113 -18.84 8.77 0.18
C SER A 113 -18.24 10.18 0.03
N TRP A 114 -18.72 10.94 -0.96
CA TRP A 114 -18.10 12.24 -1.28
C TRP A 114 -18.39 13.35 -0.27
N ASN A 115 -19.49 13.25 0.49
CA ASN A 115 -19.93 14.28 1.43
C ASN A 115 -19.74 13.92 2.90
N GLN A 116 -19.15 12.76 3.21
CA GLN A 116 -19.03 12.28 4.58
C GLN A 116 -17.56 12.15 5.00
N ASN A 117 -17.31 12.27 6.30
CA ASN A 117 -16.04 11.86 6.90
C ASN A 117 -15.88 10.35 6.74
N LEU A 118 -14.64 9.85 6.89
CA LEU A 118 -14.38 8.43 6.89
C LEU A 118 -15.33 7.75 7.88
N PRO A 119 -16.13 6.75 7.46
CA PRO A 119 -17.01 6.05 8.37
C PRO A 119 -16.21 5.31 9.45
N PRO A 120 -16.84 4.83 10.52
CA PRO A 120 -16.19 4.01 11.52
C PRO A 120 -15.45 2.85 10.86
N PHE A 121 -14.23 2.59 11.30
CA PHE A 121 -13.40 1.50 10.81
C PHE A 121 -13.31 0.37 11.82
N LEU A 122 -13.22 -0.86 11.30
CA LEU A 122 -13.03 -2.06 12.10
C LEU A 122 -11.53 -2.29 12.28
N VAL A 123 -11.05 -2.24 13.52
CA VAL A 123 -9.69 -2.68 13.88
C VAL A 123 -9.69 -4.20 14.06
N ILE A 124 -8.75 -4.88 13.42
CA ILE A 124 -8.60 -6.32 13.50
C ILE A 124 -7.42 -6.63 14.44
N ASP A 125 -7.70 -6.99 15.67
CA ASP A 125 -6.70 -7.35 16.67
C ASP A 125 -6.52 -8.87 16.84
N THR A 126 -7.41 -9.67 16.27
CA THR A 126 -7.46 -11.13 16.36
C THR A 126 -6.15 -11.83 15.99
N PHE A 127 -5.39 -11.27 15.05
CA PHE A 127 -4.14 -11.86 14.56
C PHE A 127 -2.90 -11.14 15.10
N GLY A 128 -3.08 -10.26 16.09
CA GLY A 128 -2.03 -9.43 16.67
C GLY A 128 -1.64 -8.23 15.78
N PRO A 129 -0.62 -7.48 16.24
CA PRO A 129 -0.13 -6.30 15.53
C PRO A 129 0.46 -6.65 14.16
N GLY A 130 0.42 -5.68 13.26
CA GLY A 130 1.02 -5.78 11.93
C GLY A 130 0.52 -4.73 10.96
N LYS A 131 0.99 -4.80 9.72
CA LYS A 131 0.75 -3.81 8.66
C LYS A 131 0.33 -4.47 7.34
N ASN A 132 0.08 -3.63 6.34
CA ASN A 132 -0.14 -4.02 4.95
C ASN A 132 -1.41 -4.84 4.73
N ILE A 133 -2.49 -4.49 5.44
CA ILE A 133 -3.79 -5.09 5.13
C ILE A 133 -4.22 -4.69 3.72
N THR A 134 -4.58 -5.69 2.90
CA THR A 134 -4.91 -5.51 1.50
C THR A 134 -6.17 -6.30 1.17
N PRO A 135 -7.27 -5.64 0.78
CA PRO A 135 -8.46 -6.34 0.32
C PRO A 135 -8.18 -7.01 -1.04
N ILE A 136 -8.67 -8.24 -1.24
CA ILE A 136 -8.57 -8.97 -2.51
C ILE A 136 -9.93 -9.29 -3.13
N ASP A 137 -10.97 -9.27 -2.33
CA ASP A 137 -12.37 -9.29 -2.74
C ASP A 137 -13.27 -8.72 -1.62
N SER A 138 -14.58 -8.92 -1.68
CA SER A 138 -15.56 -8.34 -0.73
C SER A 138 -15.38 -8.80 0.71
N SER A 139 -14.73 -9.93 0.95
CA SER A 139 -14.63 -10.56 2.26
C SER A 139 -13.24 -11.13 2.59
N THR A 140 -12.34 -11.21 1.62
CA THR A 140 -11.00 -11.80 1.79
C THR A 140 -9.91 -10.74 1.81
N TYR A 141 -8.97 -10.90 2.73
CA TYR A 141 -7.91 -9.92 3.00
C TYR A 141 -6.57 -10.60 3.19
N LEU A 142 -5.53 -9.91 2.75
CA LEU A 142 -4.13 -10.23 3.01
C LEU A 142 -3.64 -9.34 4.15
N PHE A 143 -2.78 -9.89 5.00
CA PHE A 143 -2.24 -9.16 6.14
C PHE A 143 -0.87 -9.70 6.52
N ARG A 144 0.08 -8.82 6.87
CA ARG A 144 1.38 -9.21 7.39
C ARG A 144 1.45 -8.93 8.89
N PRO A 145 1.32 -9.96 9.76
CA PRO A 145 1.61 -9.85 11.19
C PRO A 145 3.04 -9.39 11.45
N ASP A 146 3.24 -8.64 12.53
CA ASP A 146 4.56 -8.11 12.87
C ASP A 146 5.34 -9.05 13.81
N SER A 147 5.38 -10.33 13.45
CA SER A 147 6.19 -11.35 14.12
C SER A 147 7.26 -11.90 13.15
N ALA A 148 8.33 -12.44 13.70
CA ALA A 148 9.43 -13.00 12.92
C ALA A 148 8.97 -14.10 11.94
N ASP A 149 7.99 -14.92 12.34
CA ASP A 149 7.43 -16.00 11.51
C ASP A 149 6.75 -15.48 10.24
N TYR A 150 6.40 -14.19 10.19
CA TYR A 150 5.72 -13.54 9.06
C TYR A 150 6.61 -12.58 8.28
N HIS A 151 7.94 -12.66 8.42
CA HIS A 151 8.83 -11.85 7.58
C HIS A 151 8.70 -12.19 6.09
N HIS A 152 8.57 -13.49 5.77
CA HIS A 152 8.37 -14.00 4.41
C HIS A 152 7.04 -14.74 4.26
N LYS A 153 6.03 -14.27 4.97
CA LYS A 153 4.70 -14.89 4.96
C LYS A 153 3.61 -13.81 5.08
N ILE A 154 2.52 -14.02 4.38
CA ILE A 154 1.33 -13.19 4.46
C ILE A 154 0.17 -14.06 4.90
N LEU A 155 -0.51 -13.65 5.97
CA LEU A 155 -1.72 -14.29 6.45
C LEU A 155 -2.89 -13.92 5.54
N VAL A 156 -3.72 -14.91 5.20
CA VAL A 156 -4.97 -14.72 4.47
C VAL A 156 -6.12 -15.00 5.42
N PHE A 157 -7.06 -14.06 5.50
CA PHE A 157 -8.25 -14.24 6.34
C PHE A 157 -9.52 -13.79 5.61
N SER A 158 -10.66 -14.35 6.03
CA SER A 158 -11.99 -13.90 5.61
C SER A 158 -12.68 -13.12 6.72
N LEU A 159 -13.56 -12.21 6.29
CA LEU A 159 -14.46 -11.43 7.14
C LEU A 159 -15.90 -11.54 6.60
N ASP A 160 -16.37 -12.78 6.40
CA ASP A 160 -17.76 -13.07 5.99
C ASP A 160 -18.74 -12.86 7.16
N SER A 161 -18.23 -12.98 8.37
CA SER A 161 -18.90 -12.65 9.64
C SER A 161 -18.15 -11.50 10.32
N GLN A 162 -18.70 -10.97 11.41
CA GLN A 162 -18.00 -9.93 12.18
C GLN A 162 -16.70 -10.42 12.83
N VAL A 163 -16.46 -11.74 12.84
CA VAL A 163 -15.25 -12.35 13.41
C VAL A 163 -14.29 -12.74 12.28
N PRO A 164 -13.07 -12.18 12.27
CA PRO A 164 -12.05 -12.55 11.28
C PRO A 164 -11.64 -14.02 11.44
N LYS A 165 -11.60 -14.76 10.33
CA LYS A 165 -11.21 -16.18 10.31
C LYS A 165 -10.01 -16.37 9.39
N LYS A 166 -8.90 -16.88 9.95
CA LYS A 166 -7.75 -17.30 9.13
C LYS A 166 -8.16 -18.42 8.17
N ILE A 167 -7.84 -18.28 6.88
CA ILE A 167 -8.07 -19.27 5.84
C ILE A 167 -6.79 -19.85 5.25
N GLY A 168 -5.65 -19.21 5.50
CA GLY A 168 -4.35 -19.72 5.07
C GLY A 168 -3.22 -18.73 5.25
N ASP A 169 -2.07 -19.13 4.72
CA ASP A 169 -0.90 -18.28 4.59
C ASP A 169 -0.41 -18.35 3.13
N ILE A 170 0.30 -17.31 2.71
CA ILE A 170 1.08 -17.27 1.48
C ILE A 170 2.54 -17.23 1.90
N ASP A 171 3.30 -18.27 1.55
CA ASP A 171 4.73 -18.34 1.80
C ASP A 171 5.52 -17.73 0.63
N PHE A 172 6.58 -17.01 0.95
CA PHE A 172 7.49 -16.37 0.00
C PHE A 172 8.91 -16.95 0.14
N PRO A 173 9.69 -17.03 -0.95
CA PRO A 173 11.10 -17.41 -0.88
C PRO A 173 11.87 -16.47 0.07
N GLN A 174 12.82 -17.04 0.81
CA GLN A 174 13.65 -16.28 1.76
C GLN A 174 14.95 -15.76 1.14
N ASP A 175 15.26 -16.20 -0.07
CA ASP A 175 16.51 -15.94 -0.78
C ASP A 175 16.40 -14.86 -1.87
N LEU A 176 15.33 -14.08 -1.87
CA LEU A 176 15.16 -12.95 -2.78
C LEU A 176 16.10 -11.79 -2.38
N PRO A 177 17.09 -11.41 -3.22
CA PRO A 177 18.11 -10.43 -2.82
C PRO A 177 17.55 -9.06 -2.42
N TRP A 178 16.43 -8.67 -3.02
CA TRP A 178 15.76 -7.38 -2.78
C TRP A 178 14.73 -7.43 -1.63
N ALA A 179 14.57 -8.60 -0.99
CA ALA A 179 13.53 -8.81 0.03
C ALA A 179 14.00 -9.76 1.15
N ILE A 180 15.29 -9.82 1.43
CA ILE A 180 15.89 -10.76 2.41
C ILE A 180 15.30 -10.62 3.81
N TRP A 181 14.88 -9.41 4.20
CA TRP A 181 14.38 -9.21 5.55
C TRP A 181 12.87 -9.37 5.67
N LYS A 182 12.08 -8.71 4.81
CA LYS A 182 10.61 -8.76 4.87
C LYS A 182 9.99 -8.62 3.49
N ILE A 183 8.81 -9.23 3.33
CA ILE A 183 7.92 -9.01 2.19
C ILE A 183 6.57 -8.55 2.68
N GLY A 184 5.90 -7.71 1.90
CA GLY A 184 4.53 -7.28 2.15
C GLY A 184 3.77 -6.97 0.87
N THR A 185 2.46 -6.81 1.00
CA THR A 185 1.60 -6.40 -0.11
C THR A 185 1.77 -4.92 -0.40
N ALA A 186 1.83 -4.54 -1.67
CA ALA A 186 1.84 -3.14 -2.08
C ALA A 186 0.41 -2.62 -2.32
N MET A 187 -0.34 -3.25 -3.21
CA MET A 187 -1.68 -2.83 -3.61
C MET A 187 -2.61 -4.04 -3.75
N PRO A 188 -3.95 -3.84 -3.85
CA PRO A 188 -4.86 -4.93 -4.20
C PRO A 188 -4.44 -5.63 -5.49
N PRO A 189 -4.55 -6.97 -5.56
CA PRO A 189 -4.19 -7.72 -6.75
C PRO A 189 -5.06 -7.35 -7.95
N ILE A 190 -4.48 -7.33 -9.14
CA ILE A 190 -5.19 -7.13 -10.41
C ILE A 190 -5.57 -8.50 -10.95
N TRP A 191 -6.83 -8.88 -10.80
CA TRP A 191 -7.34 -10.15 -11.29
C TRP A 191 -7.41 -10.17 -12.83
N LEU A 192 -6.63 -11.06 -13.45
CA LEU A 192 -6.59 -11.29 -14.90
C LEU A 192 -7.56 -12.40 -15.30
N THR A 193 -7.77 -13.35 -14.41
CA THR A 193 -8.79 -14.42 -14.49
C THR A 193 -9.43 -14.59 -13.10
N PRO A 194 -10.49 -15.38 -12.93
CA PRO A 194 -11.05 -15.67 -11.59
C PRO A 194 -10.05 -16.28 -10.60
N ASN A 195 -8.98 -16.90 -11.10
CA ASN A 195 -8.03 -17.65 -10.30
C ASN A 195 -6.59 -17.13 -10.33
N GLU A 196 -6.27 -16.15 -11.18
CA GLU A 196 -4.92 -15.65 -11.35
C GLU A 196 -4.90 -14.12 -11.39
N ALA A 197 -4.01 -13.54 -10.61
CA ALA A 197 -3.85 -12.09 -10.55
C ALA A 197 -2.37 -11.67 -10.67
N LEU A 198 -2.14 -10.52 -11.27
CA LEU A 198 -0.89 -9.78 -11.11
C LEU A 198 -0.88 -9.18 -9.70
N PHE A 199 0.18 -9.46 -8.98
CA PHE A 199 0.32 -9.08 -7.58
C PHE A 199 1.59 -8.25 -7.38
N ILE A 200 1.39 -6.97 -7.08
CA ILE A 200 2.48 -6.06 -6.78
C ILE A 200 2.77 -6.16 -5.28
N ILE A 201 4.02 -6.40 -4.96
CA ILE A 201 4.53 -6.60 -3.61
C ILE A 201 5.69 -5.65 -3.34
N HIS A 202 6.05 -5.45 -2.09
CA HIS A 202 7.30 -4.77 -1.72
C HIS A 202 8.17 -5.70 -0.90
N GLY A 203 9.47 -5.57 -1.09
CA GLY A 203 10.48 -6.24 -0.30
C GLY A 203 11.30 -5.23 0.50
N ILE A 204 11.89 -5.70 1.58
CA ILE A 204 12.78 -4.91 2.42
C ILE A 204 14.08 -5.69 2.61
N THR A 205 15.20 -5.03 2.35
CA THR A 205 16.53 -5.50 2.76
C THR A 205 17.07 -4.64 3.89
N LYS A 206 17.96 -5.22 4.68
CA LYS A 206 18.77 -4.49 5.66
C LYS A 206 20.19 -4.38 5.13
N GLN A 207 20.75 -3.20 5.22
CA GLN A 207 22.16 -2.93 4.94
C GLN A 207 22.78 -2.23 6.13
N ILE A 208 24.06 -2.49 6.36
CA ILE A 208 24.86 -1.73 7.33
C ILE A 208 25.59 -0.65 6.54
N VAL A 209 25.27 0.60 6.80
CA VAL A 209 25.92 1.78 6.21
C VAL A 209 26.37 2.68 7.34
N ASP A 210 27.68 2.97 7.41
CA ASP A 210 28.29 3.78 8.46
C ASP A 210 27.90 3.29 9.89
N GLU A 211 28.04 1.97 10.11
CA GLU A 211 27.71 1.26 11.36
C GLU A 211 26.24 1.31 11.80
N LYS A 212 25.36 1.81 10.95
CA LYS A 212 23.91 1.89 11.19
C LYS A 212 23.13 0.93 10.30
N GLU A 213 22.10 0.31 10.86
CA GLU A 213 21.12 -0.42 10.03
C GLU A 213 20.32 0.55 9.17
N LYS A 214 20.30 0.29 7.87
CA LYS A 214 19.50 1.01 6.90
C LYS A 214 18.56 0.06 6.18
N TYR A 215 17.29 0.43 6.10
CA TYR A 215 16.26 -0.35 5.43
C TYR A 215 16.07 0.15 3.99
N ILE A 216 16.17 -0.75 3.04
CA ILE A 216 15.97 -0.46 1.61
C ILE A 216 14.67 -1.13 1.17
N TYR A 217 13.72 -0.33 0.72
CA TYR A 217 12.43 -0.79 0.20
C TYR A 217 12.45 -0.82 -1.32
N SER A 218 11.98 -1.92 -1.89
CA SER A 218 11.88 -2.11 -3.34
C SER A 218 10.50 -2.68 -3.69
N ILE A 219 10.03 -2.42 -4.90
CA ILE A 219 8.78 -2.96 -5.42
C ILE A 219 9.09 -4.13 -6.34
N GLY A 220 8.42 -5.24 -6.12
CA GLY A 220 8.48 -6.42 -6.96
C GLY A 220 7.12 -6.83 -7.49
N ARG A 221 7.11 -7.89 -8.29
CA ARG A 221 5.92 -8.45 -8.92
C ARG A 221 5.83 -9.95 -8.73
N ALA A 222 4.61 -10.44 -8.65
CA ALA A 222 4.31 -11.85 -8.52
C ALA A 222 3.02 -12.20 -9.26
N LYS A 223 2.81 -13.48 -9.53
CA LYS A 223 1.52 -14.07 -9.88
C LYS A 223 0.90 -14.63 -8.62
N LEU A 224 -0.29 -14.16 -8.26
CA LEU A 224 -1.12 -14.73 -7.21
C LEU A 224 -2.08 -15.74 -7.83
N ILE A 225 -2.09 -16.96 -7.30
CA ILE A 225 -2.94 -18.06 -7.76
C ILE A 225 -3.90 -18.43 -6.64
N ARG A 226 -5.21 -18.46 -6.94
CA ARG A 226 -6.26 -18.96 -6.05
C ARG A 226 -6.73 -20.33 -6.54
N LYS A 227 -6.62 -21.33 -5.68
CA LYS A 227 -7.13 -22.68 -5.98
C LYS A 227 -7.75 -23.29 -4.72
N ASN A 228 -9.03 -23.62 -4.78
CA ASN A 228 -9.76 -24.24 -3.65
C ASN A 228 -9.58 -23.47 -2.32
N ASN A 229 -9.74 -22.15 -2.34
CA ASN A 229 -9.53 -21.23 -1.21
C ASN A 229 -8.09 -21.22 -0.64
N LYS A 230 -7.13 -21.81 -1.35
CA LYS A 230 -5.71 -21.68 -1.04
C LYS A 230 -5.07 -20.68 -1.99
N PHE A 231 -4.05 -20.01 -1.50
CA PHE A 231 -3.31 -19.03 -2.26
C PHE A 231 -1.86 -19.45 -2.40
N GLN A 232 -1.31 -19.26 -3.58
CA GLN A 232 0.09 -19.51 -3.89
C GLN A 232 0.63 -18.32 -4.68
N VAL A 233 1.95 -18.11 -4.62
CA VAL A 233 2.62 -17.08 -5.40
C VAL A 233 3.76 -17.64 -6.23
N ILE A 234 3.94 -17.07 -7.42
CA ILE A 234 5.15 -17.20 -8.24
C ILE A 234 5.74 -15.80 -8.33
N ILE A 235 6.98 -15.62 -7.94
CA ILE A 235 7.60 -14.30 -7.80
C ILE A 235 8.67 -14.13 -8.87
N ALA A 236 8.74 -12.94 -9.47
CA ALA A 236 9.87 -12.56 -10.31
C ALA A 236 11.13 -12.38 -9.44
N PRO A 237 12.29 -12.88 -9.89
CA PRO A 237 13.52 -12.80 -9.09
C PRO A 237 14.02 -11.38 -8.89
N GLU A 238 13.71 -10.48 -9.83
CA GLU A 238 14.16 -9.10 -9.81
C GLU A 238 13.04 -8.14 -9.40
N PRO A 239 13.34 -7.05 -8.67
CA PRO A 239 12.39 -5.99 -8.40
C PRO A 239 12.07 -5.23 -9.69
N ILE A 240 10.92 -4.56 -9.73
CA ILE A 240 10.54 -3.70 -10.85
C ILE A 240 10.91 -2.24 -10.58
N LEU A 241 11.06 -1.86 -9.32
CA LEU A 241 11.53 -0.54 -8.90
C LEU A 241 12.35 -0.64 -7.61
N THR A 242 13.41 0.15 -7.58
CA THR A 242 14.31 0.34 -6.45
C THR A 242 14.49 1.84 -6.17
N PRO A 243 15.05 2.24 -5.05
CA PRO A 243 15.38 3.64 -4.80
C PRO A 243 16.35 4.25 -5.83
N ASP A 244 17.13 3.42 -6.52
CA ASP A 244 18.10 3.90 -7.52
C ASP A 244 17.42 4.34 -8.84
N ASP A 245 16.19 3.91 -9.09
CA ASP A 245 15.37 4.37 -10.22
C ASP A 245 14.86 5.82 -10.04
N PHE A 246 15.04 6.39 -8.85
CA PHE A 246 14.63 7.75 -8.50
C PHE A 246 15.82 8.65 -8.16
N LEU A 247 16.91 8.48 -8.87
CA LEU A 247 18.08 9.37 -8.84
C LEU A 247 18.06 10.31 -10.06
N ASP A 248 18.64 11.48 -9.91
CA ASP A 248 18.90 12.38 -11.01
C ASP A 248 20.16 11.96 -11.81
N LYS A 249 20.54 12.77 -12.79
CA LYS A 249 21.72 12.50 -13.65
C LYS A 249 23.05 12.53 -12.89
N GLU A 250 23.08 13.18 -11.74
CA GLU A 250 24.26 13.29 -10.85
C GLU A 250 24.25 12.17 -9.80
N GLY A 251 23.24 11.28 -9.79
CA GLY A 251 23.09 10.20 -8.81
C GLY A 251 22.52 10.67 -7.47
N LEU A 252 21.92 11.85 -7.42
CA LEU A 252 21.27 12.37 -6.23
C LEU A 252 19.76 11.99 -6.20
N PRO A 253 19.18 11.71 -5.02
CA PRO A 253 17.77 11.41 -4.93
C PRO A 253 16.88 12.54 -5.46
N LEU A 254 15.93 12.23 -6.35
CA LEU A 254 14.92 13.17 -6.87
C LEU A 254 14.07 13.79 -5.75
N VAL A 255 13.97 13.09 -4.62
CA VAL A 255 13.22 13.53 -3.44
C VAL A 255 14.10 13.32 -2.22
N LYS A 256 14.24 14.35 -1.38
CA LYS A 256 14.89 14.20 -0.08
C LYS A 256 14.01 13.28 0.78
N GLU A 257 14.56 12.18 1.25
CA GLU A 257 13.87 11.25 2.12
C GLU A 257 13.42 11.90 3.44
N LEU A 258 12.32 11.41 3.99
CA LEU A 258 11.81 11.90 5.28
C LEU A 258 12.72 11.45 6.44
N HIS A 259 13.29 10.23 6.32
CA HIS A 259 14.17 9.61 7.32
C HIS A 259 15.44 9.03 6.66
N PRO A 260 16.31 9.86 6.07
CA PRO A 260 17.41 9.39 5.22
C PRO A 260 18.48 8.58 5.95
N GLU A 261 18.61 8.76 7.25
CA GLU A 261 19.58 8.05 8.09
C GLU A 261 19.19 6.59 8.36
N HIS A 262 17.90 6.24 8.18
CA HIS A 262 17.38 4.92 8.54
C HIS A 262 16.84 4.12 7.37
N ARG A 263 16.39 4.77 6.30
CA ARG A 263 15.73 4.07 5.19
C ARG A 263 15.85 4.80 3.87
N ARG A 264 15.81 4.00 2.79
CA ARG A 264 15.56 4.44 1.42
C ARG A 264 14.29 3.77 0.96
N VAL A 265 13.28 4.56 0.56
CA VAL A 265 11.93 4.04 0.38
C VAL A 265 11.45 4.22 -1.05
N VAL A 266 11.10 3.10 -1.68
CA VAL A 266 10.22 3.02 -2.84
C VAL A 266 9.08 2.06 -2.51
N TYR A 267 7.86 2.56 -2.46
CA TYR A 267 6.71 1.84 -1.94
C TYR A 267 5.43 2.22 -2.68
N SER A 268 4.42 1.35 -2.73
CA SER A 268 3.13 1.67 -3.33
C SER A 268 1.99 1.12 -2.49
N CYS A 269 0.86 1.83 -2.50
CA CYS A 269 -0.42 1.39 -1.96
C CYS A 269 -1.51 1.31 -3.03
N GLY A 270 -1.23 1.72 -4.27
CA GLY A 270 -2.26 1.75 -5.29
C GLY A 270 -1.73 1.81 -6.72
N GLY A 271 -2.52 1.28 -7.62
CA GLY A 271 -2.32 1.34 -9.06
C GLY A 271 -3.63 1.04 -9.77
N VAL A 272 -3.75 1.47 -11.01
CA VAL A 272 -4.92 1.25 -11.85
C VAL A 272 -4.51 0.82 -13.25
N ILE A 273 -5.30 -0.06 -13.87
CA ILE A 273 -5.16 -0.30 -15.32
C ILE A 273 -5.70 0.92 -16.04
N ASN A 274 -4.88 1.52 -16.87
CA ASN A 274 -5.27 2.67 -17.68
C ASN A 274 -6.30 2.25 -18.73
N LYS A 275 -7.53 2.76 -18.63
CA LYS A 275 -8.61 2.40 -19.56
C LYS A 275 -8.38 2.84 -21.00
N ASN A 276 -7.59 3.89 -21.20
CA ASN A 276 -7.26 4.41 -22.53
C ASN A 276 -6.04 3.69 -23.13
N LYS A 277 -5.25 3.01 -22.27
CA LYS A 277 -4.10 2.18 -22.64
C LYS A 277 -4.27 0.83 -21.94
N GLN A 278 -5.18 -0.02 -22.43
CA GLN A 278 -5.65 -1.26 -21.76
C GLN A 278 -4.54 -2.20 -21.29
N ASP A 279 -3.35 -2.12 -21.88
CA ASP A 279 -2.20 -2.94 -21.52
C ASP A 279 -1.19 -2.21 -20.61
N THR A 280 -1.63 -1.13 -19.97
CA THR A 280 -0.76 -0.31 -19.11
C THR A 280 -1.28 -0.25 -17.68
N LEU A 281 -0.41 -0.55 -16.70
CA LEU A 281 -0.63 -0.28 -15.28
C LEU A 281 0.02 1.05 -14.93
N SER A 282 -0.78 2.03 -14.48
CA SER A 282 -0.29 3.19 -13.77
C SER A 282 -0.13 2.84 -12.29
N LEU A 283 1.11 2.75 -11.81
CA LEU A 283 1.44 2.49 -10.41
C LEU A 283 1.80 3.80 -9.72
N TYR A 284 1.18 4.08 -8.57
CA TYR A 284 1.46 5.27 -7.78
C TYR A 284 2.47 4.94 -6.69
N VAL A 285 3.68 5.41 -6.92
CA VAL A 285 4.88 5.03 -6.18
C VAL A 285 5.25 6.13 -5.20
N ASN A 286 5.28 5.79 -3.93
CA ASN A 286 5.80 6.64 -2.88
C ASN A 286 7.33 6.55 -2.86
N VAL A 287 8.00 7.70 -2.90
CA VAL A 287 9.45 7.83 -2.85
C VAL A 287 9.86 8.65 -1.63
N GLY A 288 10.74 8.09 -0.83
CA GLY A 288 11.32 8.75 0.33
C GLY A 288 10.33 9.07 1.46
N ASP A 289 9.17 8.41 1.50
CA ASP A 289 8.05 8.74 2.40
C ASP A 289 7.60 10.21 2.28
N ARG A 290 7.74 10.81 1.09
CA ARG A 290 7.54 12.24 0.91
C ARG A 290 6.73 12.63 -0.31
N ALA A 291 6.92 11.94 -1.42
CA ALA A 291 6.25 12.27 -2.67
C ALA A 291 5.71 11.02 -3.36
N THR A 292 4.65 11.21 -4.14
CA THR A 292 4.08 10.16 -4.97
C THR A 292 4.32 10.46 -6.44
N PHE A 293 4.85 9.48 -7.15
CA PHE A 293 5.07 9.50 -8.60
C PHE A 293 4.12 8.52 -9.27
N GLU A 294 3.65 8.85 -10.45
CA GLU A 294 3.04 7.90 -11.36
C GLU A 294 4.13 7.25 -12.21
N VAL A 295 4.15 5.92 -12.25
CA VAL A 295 5.05 5.12 -13.09
C VAL A 295 4.19 4.18 -13.93
N GLU A 296 4.31 4.26 -15.24
CA GLU A 296 3.59 3.39 -16.18
C GLU A 296 4.40 2.14 -16.51
N PHE A 297 3.75 0.98 -16.46
CA PHE A 297 4.30 -0.31 -16.87
C PHE A 297 3.42 -0.97 -17.91
N SER A 298 4.02 -1.61 -18.90
CA SER A 298 3.31 -2.54 -19.77
C SER A 298 2.87 -3.78 -18.97
N LEU A 299 1.58 -4.14 -19.04
CA LEU A 299 1.09 -5.38 -18.42
C LEU A 299 1.78 -6.63 -19.00
N ASN A 300 2.19 -6.60 -20.28
CA ASN A 300 2.89 -7.70 -20.89
C ASN A 300 4.28 -7.87 -20.29
N GLU A 301 5.02 -6.78 -20.06
CA GLU A 301 6.32 -6.83 -19.36
C GLU A 301 6.16 -7.32 -17.91
N LEU A 302 5.14 -6.83 -17.20
CA LEU A 302 4.88 -7.27 -15.82
C LEU A 302 4.48 -8.75 -15.73
N LYS A 303 3.88 -9.31 -16.78
CA LYS A 303 3.50 -10.74 -16.84
C LYS A 303 4.63 -11.65 -17.30
N GLN A 304 5.65 -11.11 -17.95
CA GLN A 304 6.73 -11.90 -18.52
C GLN A 304 7.42 -12.77 -17.45
N GLY A 305 7.54 -14.08 -17.72
CA GLY A 305 8.13 -15.06 -16.81
C GLY A 305 7.28 -15.44 -15.58
N LEU A 306 6.04 -14.91 -15.46
CA LEU A 306 5.11 -15.25 -14.39
C LEU A 306 3.87 -16.00 -14.90
N PHE A 307 3.45 -15.77 -16.15
CA PHE A 307 2.24 -16.30 -16.77
C PHE A 307 2.53 -17.09 -18.01
#